data_14b60dbdd479ffa555fd8bbdbb33e524
#
_entry.id   14b60dbdd479ffa555fd8bbdbb33e524
#
_cell.length_a   1.000
_cell.length_b   1.000
_cell.length_c   1.000
_cell.angle_alpha   90.00
_cell.angle_beta   90.00
_cell.angle_gamma   90.00
#
_symmetry.space_group_name_H-M   'P 1'
#
loop_
_entity.id
_entity.type
_entity.pdbx_description
1 polymer ?
#
loop_
_entity_poly.entity_id
_entity_poly.type
_entity_poly.pdbx_seq_one_letter_code
_entity_poly.pdbx_strand_id
1 'polypeptide(L)'
;MLMAKIYLMWGGKPFNEKNYAEAAEIFAKGYAADPKNMEMANFLGICYCELGDFQKGLVIFNEIASQDNPKYAEDVVKAKENIKLYTNNRIAKLQGENDFDGIIAFADEMLAVNPQDALAQKIRLQALFDKKDYAGVIASAEEAAAVQIDEEERSDVYFILGAAYNARTMTPQAIDALSKVTAGTNVAAAQKTVAQLKENAAKANS
;
A
#
# COMPACT_ATOMS: atom_id res chain seq x y z
N MET A 1 -28.60 9.91 17.51
CA MET A 1 -27.79 9.48 18.68
C MET A 1 -28.27 8.17 19.33
N LEU A 2 -29.55 7.95 19.64
CA LEU A 2 -30.00 6.72 20.31
C LEU A 2 -29.87 5.48 19.40
N MET A 3 -30.29 5.59 18.15
CA MET A 3 -30.25 4.48 17.17
C MET A 3 -28.82 3.99 16.91
N ALA A 4 -27.86 4.89 16.75
CA ALA A 4 -26.46 4.50 16.53
C ALA A 4 -25.88 3.68 17.70
N LYS A 5 -26.18 4.06 18.95
CA LYS A 5 -25.76 3.30 20.14
C LYS A 5 -26.37 1.89 20.16
N ILE A 6 -27.61 1.74 19.70
CA ILE A 6 -28.28 0.44 19.63
C ILE A 6 -27.57 -0.48 18.64
N TYR A 7 -27.24 0.03 17.43
CA TYR A 7 -26.54 -0.77 16.43
C TYR A 7 -25.10 -1.12 16.86
N LEU A 8 -24.38 -0.21 17.51
CA LEU A 8 -23.05 -0.51 18.08
C LEU A 8 -23.13 -1.61 19.14
N MET A 9 -24.12 -1.56 20.01
CA MET A 9 -24.32 -2.61 21.02
C MET A 9 -24.71 -3.96 20.40
N TRP A 10 -25.61 -3.96 19.43
CA TRP A 10 -26.06 -5.19 18.75
C TRP A 10 -24.97 -5.82 17.90
N GLY A 11 -24.22 -5.02 17.14
CA GLY A 11 -23.13 -5.49 16.31
C GLY A 11 -21.87 -5.88 17.11
N GLY A 12 -21.68 -5.27 18.29
CA GLY A 12 -20.51 -5.53 19.13
C GLY A 12 -20.45 -6.98 19.66
N LYS A 13 -21.58 -7.60 19.94
CA LYS A 13 -21.59 -9.00 20.40
C LYS A 13 -21.08 -9.96 19.33
N PRO A 14 -21.71 -10.07 18.14
CA PRO A 14 -21.20 -10.94 17.08
C PRO A 14 -19.77 -10.56 16.63
N PHE A 15 -19.41 -9.29 16.66
CA PHE A 15 -18.04 -8.84 16.37
C PHE A 15 -17.01 -9.46 17.33
N ASN A 16 -17.27 -9.39 18.64
CA ASN A 16 -16.39 -9.98 19.67
C ASN A 16 -16.33 -11.52 19.58
N GLU A 17 -17.40 -12.15 19.11
CA GLU A 17 -17.49 -13.58 18.84
C GLU A 17 -16.88 -13.97 17.49
N LYS A 18 -16.29 -13.00 16.75
CA LYS A 18 -15.73 -13.15 15.39
C LYS A 18 -16.74 -13.61 14.33
N ASN A 19 -18.03 -13.44 14.60
CA ASN A 19 -19.09 -13.63 13.60
C ASN A 19 -19.21 -12.34 12.77
N TYR A 20 -18.18 -12.11 11.94
CA TYR A 20 -18.04 -10.86 11.18
C TYR A 20 -19.14 -10.68 10.12
N ALA A 21 -19.73 -11.76 9.63
CA ALA A 21 -20.84 -11.67 8.67
C ALA A 21 -22.08 -11.03 9.31
N GLU A 22 -22.50 -11.50 10.47
CA GLU A 22 -23.63 -10.93 11.21
C GLU A 22 -23.32 -9.51 11.71
N ALA A 23 -22.10 -9.29 12.22
CA ALA A 23 -21.67 -7.98 12.66
C ALA A 23 -21.70 -6.95 11.51
N ALA A 24 -21.22 -7.33 10.31
CA ALA A 24 -21.24 -6.47 9.13
C ALA A 24 -22.67 -6.06 8.74
N GLU A 25 -23.62 -6.99 8.76
CA GLU A 25 -25.02 -6.67 8.45
C GLU A 25 -25.62 -5.65 9.43
N ILE A 26 -25.31 -5.80 10.73
CA ILE A 26 -25.81 -4.89 11.77
C ILE A 26 -25.14 -3.51 11.63
N PHE A 27 -23.80 -3.48 11.49
CA PHE A 27 -23.09 -2.22 11.35
C PHE A 27 -23.43 -1.50 10.03
N ALA A 28 -23.65 -2.22 8.93
CA ALA A 28 -24.09 -1.62 7.68
C ALA A 28 -25.44 -0.92 7.80
N LYS A 29 -26.42 -1.56 8.47
CA LYS A 29 -27.72 -0.93 8.75
C LYS A 29 -27.58 0.31 9.64
N GLY A 30 -26.73 0.23 10.65
CA GLY A 30 -26.48 1.34 11.56
C GLY A 30 -25.76 2.51 10.87
N TYR A 31 -24.76 2.21 10.05
CA TYR A 31 -24.02 3.23 9.27
C TYR A 31 -24.93 3.87 8.20
N ALA A 32 -25.80 3.12 7.55
CA ALA A 32 -26.78 3.66 6.63
C ALA A 32 -27.77 4.62 7.33
N ALA A 33 -28.11 4.36 8.60
CA ALA A 33 -28.98 5.21 9.41
C ALA A 33 -28.26 6.47 9.95
N ASP A 34 -26.96 6.40 10.19
CA ASP A 34 -26.11 7.50 10.66
C ASP A 34 -24.73 7.48 9.98
N PRO A 35 -24.62 8.00 8.74
CA PRO A 35 -23.36 8.00 7.98
C PRO A 35 -22.24 8.85 8.60
N LYS A 36 -22.53 9.60 9.66
CA LYS A 36 -21.53 10.39 10.40
C LYS A 36 -20.92 9.63 11.58
N ASN A 37 -21.33 8.40 11.80
CA ASN A 37 -20.78 7.58 12.85
C ASN A 37 -19.53 6.82 12.36
N MET A 38 -18.36 7.48 12.51
CA MET A 38 -17.08 6.95 12.03
C MET A 38 -16.64 5.71 12.82
N GLU A 39 -17.01 5.60 14.09
CA GLU A 39 -16.75 4.39 14.89
C GLU A 39 -17.44 3.17 14.28
N MET A 40 -18.72 3.31 13.91
CA MET A 40 -19.47 2.22 13.28
C MET A 40 -18.91 1.88 11.89
N ALA A 41 -18.50 2.89 11.11
CA ALA A 41 -17.83 2.70 9.84
C ALA A 41 -16.50 1.94 10.01
N ASN A 42 -15.69 2.26 11.02
CA ASN A 42 -14.48 1.52 11.34
C ASN A 42 -14.77 0.02 11.61
N PHE A 43 -15.75 -0.29 12.46
CA PHE A 43 -16.14 -1.69 12.70
C PHE A 43 -16.63 -2.40 11.44
N LEU A 44 -17.39 -1.71 10.60
CA LEU A 44 -17.86 -2.26 9.32
C LEU A 44 -16.68 -2.56 8.39
N GLY A 45 -15.72 -1.64 8.27
CA GLY A 45 -14.50 -1.84 7.48
C GLY A 45 -13.69 -3.05 7.97
N ILE A 46 -13.53 -3.20 9.30
CA ILE A 46 -12.88 -4.37 9.90
C ILE A 46 -13.62 -5.65 9.51
N CYS A 47 -14.96 -5.69 9.65
CA CYS A 47 -15.74 -6.86 9.28
C CYS A 47 -15.52 -7.28 7.83
N TYR A 48 -15.50 -6.32 6.89
CA TYR A 48 -15.26 -6.62 5.49
C TYR A 48 -13.86 -7.19 5.24
N CYS A 49 -12.84 -6.62 5.88
CA CYS A 49 -11.48 -7.15 5.77
C CYS A 49 -11.36 -8.57 6.34
N GLU A 50 -11.96 -8.85 7.49
CA GLU A 50 -11.97 -10.18 8.11
C GLU A 50 -12.76 -11.22 7.27
N LEU A 51 -13.74 -10.78 6.49
CA LEU A 51 -14.46 -11.61 5.52
C LEU A 51 -13.72 -11.80 4.20
N GLY A 52 -12.57 -11.13 4.02
CA GLY A 52 -11.76 -11.19 2.80
C GLY A 52 -12.16 -10.18 1.73
N ASP A 53 -13.15 -9.33 1.97
CA ASP A 53 -13.55 -8.25 1.07
C ASP A 53 -12.73 -6.98 1.37
N PHE A 54 -11.42 -7.07 1.08
CA PHE A 54 -10.47 -5.99 1.38
C PHE A 54 -10.83 -4.69 0.67
N GLN A 55 -11.35 -4.76 -0.55
CA GLN A 55 -11.72 -3.56 -1.31
C GLN A 55 -12.79 -2.75 -0.58
N LYS A 56 -13.87 -3.40 -0.11
CA LYS A 56 -14.90 -2.69 0.66
C LYS A 56 -14.36 -2.13 1.97
N GLY A 57 -13.53 -2.91 2.67
CA GLY A 57 -12.90 -2.44 3.90
C GLY A 57 -12.03 -1.20 3.67
N LEU A 58 -11.16 -1.23 2.65
CA LEU A 58 -10.29 -0.11 2.30
C LEU A 58 -11.06 1.13 1.84
N VAL A 59 -12.15 1.00 1.09
CA VAL A 59 -13.02 2.14 0.72
C VAL A 59 -13.49 2.86 1.97
N ILE A 60 -14.06 2.12 2.93
CA ILE A 60 -14.57 2.70 4.18
C ILE A 60 -13.44 3.36 4.99
N PHE A 61 -12.32 2.69 5.15
CA PHE A 61 -11.19 3.26 5.90
C PHE A 61 -10.62 4.52 5.24
N ASN A 62 -10.54 4.58 3.91
CA ASN A 62 -10.10 5.77 3.19
C ASN A 62 -11.10 6.92 3.31
N GLU A 63 -12.41 6.65 3.29
CA GLU A 63 -13.44 7.65 3.56
C GLU A 63 -13.30 8.25 4.97
N ILE A 64 -13.01 7.43 5.98
CA ILE A 64 -12.76 7.91 7.34
C ILE A 64 -11.44 8.67 7.41
N ALA A 65 -10.37 8.13 6.82
CA ALA A 65 -9.02 8.71 6.86
C ALA A 65 -8.95 10.09 6.17
N SER A 66 -9.87 10.38 5.25
CA SER A 66 -9.98 11.67 4.55
C SER A 66 -10.76 12.74 5.31
N GLN A 67 -11.28 12.46 6.52
CA GLN A 67 -12.03 13.42 7.30
C GLN A 67 -11.12 14.48 7.92
N ASP A 68 -11.41 15.76 7.67
CA ASP A 68 -10.65 16.91 8.22
C ASP A 68 -11.24 17.45 9.52
N ASN A 69 -12.42 16.99 9.92
CA ASN A 69 -13.09 17.48 11.11
C ASN A 69 -12.41 16.95 12.38
N PRO A 70 -11.90 17.83 13.29
CA PRO A 70 -11.24 17.41 14.52
C PRO A 70 -12.06 16.47 15.41
N LYS A 71 -13.38 16.50 15.27
CA LYS A 71 -14.28 15.58 15.97
C LYS A 71 -13.98 14.11 15.66
N TYR A 72 -13.46 13.81 14.48
CA TYR A 72 -13.19 12.46 14.01
C TYR A 72 -11.70 12.08 14.10
N ALA A 73 -10.86 12.90 14.75
CA ALA A 73 -9.42 12.69 14.78
C ALA A 73 -9.01 11.29 15.25
N GLU A 74 -9.66 10.77 16.29
CA GLU A 74 -9.41 9.40 16.79
C GLU A 74 -9.82 8.33 15.78
N ASP A 75 -10.95 8.50 15.11
CA ASP A 75 -11.42 7.56 14.09
C ASP A 75 -10.52 7.57 12.87
N VAL A 76 -10.02 8.74 12.47
CA VAL A 76 -9.03 8.90 11.39
C VAL A 76 -7.74 8.14 11.70
N VAL A 77 -7.24 8.26 12.94
CA VAL A 77 -6.06 7.50 13.37
C VAL A 77 -6.32 5.99 13.28
N LYS A 78 -7.42 5.52 13.85
CA LYS A 78 -7.80 4.09 13.80
C LYS A 78 -7.95 3.58 12.37
N ALA A 79 -8.57 4.36 11.48
CA ALA A 79 -8.73 3.98 10.08
C ALA A 79 -7.37 3.83 9.37
N LYS A 80 -6.43 4.77 9.58
CA LYS A 80 -5.06 4.68 9.04
C LYS A 80 -4.29 3.47 9.58
N GLU A 81 -4.45 3.17 10.86
CA GLU A 81 -3.86 1.98 11.49
C GLU A 81 -4.45 0.69 10.89
N ASN A 82 -5.77 0.64 10.66
CA ASN A 82 -6.44 -0.48 10.03
C ASN A 82 -6.00 -0.68 8.58
N ILE A 83 -5.89 0.39 7.77
CA ILE A 83 -5.33 0.32 6.41
C ILE A 83 -3.95 -0.35 6.47
N LYS A 84 -3.05 0.14 7.31
CA LYS A 84 -1.70 -0.40 7.45
C LYS A 84 -1.71 -1.87 7.90
N LEU A 85 -2.52 -2.22 8.90
CA LEU A 85 -2.61 -3.58 9.45
C LEU A 85 -3.07 -4.57 8.38
N TYR A 86 -4.20 -4.30 7.73
CA TYR A 86 -4.79 -5.24 6.77
C TYR A 86 -3.96 -5.33 5.49
N THR A 87 -3.37 -4.23 5.04
CA THR A 87 -2.42 -4.22 3.91
C THR A 87 -1.21 -5.10 4.22
N ASN A 88 -0.56 -4.91 5.36
CA ASN A 88 0.61 -5.69 5.74
C ASN A 88 0.29 -7.18 5.88
N ASN A 89 -0.82 -7.53 6.52
CA ASN A 89 -1.25 -8.92 6.70
C ASN A 89 -1.52 -9.59 5.35
N ARG A 90 -2.19 -8.91 4.44
CA ARG A 90 -2.49 -9.44 3.11
C ARG A 90 -1.23 -9.67 2.30
N ILE A 91 -0.31 -8.70 2.30
CA ILE A 91 0.97 -8.80 1.61
C ILE A 91 1.82 -9.94 2.19
N ALA A 92 1.95 -10.01 3.52
CA ALA A 92 2.73 -11.07 4.17
C ALA A 92 2.21 -12.48 3.81
N LYS A 93 0.90 -12.65 3.74
CA LYS A 93 0.29 -13.91 3.30
C LYS A 93 0.66 -14.23 1.85
N LEU A 94 0.46 -13.30 0.92
CA LEU A 94 0.74 -13.49 -0.50
C LEU A 94 2.24 -13.72 -0.76
N GLN A 95 3.12 -13.02 -0.02
CA GLN A 95 4.57 -13.25 -0.06
C GLN A 95 4.93 -14.66 0.40
N GLY A 96 4.32 -15.14 1.48
CA GLY A 96 4.53 -16.52 1.96
C GLY A 96 4.09 -17.59 0.94
N GLU A 97 3.14 -17.25 0.09
CA GLU A 97 2.66 -18.11 -1.00
C GLU A 97 3.45 -17.90 -2.31
N ASN A 98 4.40 -16.96 -2.36
CA ASN A 98 5.09 -16.47 -3.57
C ASN A 98 4.12 -15.99 -4.67
N ASP A 99 2.96 -15.50 -4.27
CA ASP A 99 1.91 -15.02 -5.17
C ASP A 99 2.13 -13.53 -5.51
N PHE A 100 3.13 -13.25 -6.34
CA PHE A 100 3.42 -11.88 -6.78
C PHE A 100 2.31 -11.28 -7.64
N ASP A 101 1.59 -12.11 -8.40
CA ASP A 101 0.42 -11.66 -9.16
C ASP A 101 -0.72 -11.23 -8.23
N GLY A 102 -0.94 -11.96 -7.15
CA GLY A 102 -1.88 -11.58 -6.10
C GLY A 102 -1.49 -10.28 -5.41
N ILE A 103 -0.20 -10.02 -5.18
CA ILE A 103 0.28 -8.75 -4.61
C ILE A 103 0.02 -7.60 -5.58
N ILE A 104 0.31 -7.78 -6.88
CA ILE A 104 0.05 -6.77 -7.91
C ILE A 104 -1.46 -6.47 -7.99
N ALA A 105 -2.30 -7.50 -8.05
CA ALA A 105 -3.75 -7.34 -8.08
C ALA A 105 -4.27 -6.58 -6.85
N PHE A 106 -3.76 -6.90 -5.66
CA PHE A 106 -4.13 -6.21 -4.43
C PHE A 106 -3.70 -4.74 -4.43
N ALA A 107 -2.49 -4.44 -4.91
CA ALA A 107 -2.04 -3.06 -5.08
C ALA A 107 -2.90 -2.30 -6.10
N ASP A 108 -3.30 -2.94 -7.20
CA ASP A 108 -4.21 -2.36 -8.19
C ASP A 108 -5.61 -2.09 -7.58
N GLU A 109 -6.12 -2.95 -6.69
CA GLU A 109 -7.34 -2.69 -5.91
C GLU A 109 -7.20 -1.43 -5.02
N MET A 110 -6.07 -1.27 -4.34
CA MET A 110 -5.79 -0.07 -3.54
C MET A 110 -5.74 1.19 -4.43
N LEU A 111 -5.08 1.11 -5.58
CA LEU A 111 -4.97 2.21 -6.54
C LEU A 111 -6.31 2.56 -7.19
N ALA A 112 -7.22 1.60 -7.34
CA ALA A 112 -8.58 1.87 -7.80
C ALA A 112 -9.38 2.72 -6.78
N VAL A 113 -9.07 2.59 -5.49
CA VAL A 113 -9.66 3.43 -4.42
C VAL A 113 -8.98 4.80 -4.35
N ASN A 114 -7.63 4.81 -4.38
CA ASN A 114 -6.82 6.02 -4.33
C ASN A 114 -5.66 5.93 -5.34
N PRO A 115 -5.79 6.53 -6.54
CA PRO A 115 -4.73 6.48 -7.56
C PRO A 115 -3.39 7.09 -7.12
N GLN A 116 -3.39 7.95 -6.09
CA GLN A 116 -2.19 8.61 -5.54
C GLN A 116 -1.67 7.91 -4.27
N ASP A 117 -2.08 6.66 -4.02
CA ASP A 117 -1.61 5.90 -2.85
C ASP A 117 -0.14 5.51 -3.03
N ALA A 118 0.73 6.23 -2.33
CA ALA A 118 2.18 6.04 -2.38
C ALA A 118 2.60 4.62 -1.94
N LEU A 119 1.93 4.06 -0.92
CA LEU A 119 2.19 2.71 -0.45
C LEU A 119 1.82 1.68 -1.52
N ALA A 120 0.64 1.80 -2.12
CA ALA A 120 0.18 0.89 -3.16
C ALA A 120 1.10 0.92 -4.39
N GLN A 121 1.54 2.10 -4.84
CA GLN A 121 2.49 2.24 -5.93
C GLN A 121 3.81 1.52 -5.63
N LYS A 122 4.36 1.70 -4.42
CA LYS A 122 5.60 1.05 -4.01
C LYS A 122 5.44 -0.49 -3.90
N ILE A 123 4.36 -0.96 -3.31
CA ILE A 123 4.04 -2.40 -3.22
C ILE A 123 3.97 -3.04 -4.61
N ARG A 124 3.24 -2.39 -5.53
CA ARG A 124 3.11 -2.86 -6.91
C ARG A 124 4.45 -2.94 -7.61
N LEU A 125 5.26 -1.90 -7.48
CA LEU A 125 6.59 -1.83 -8.08
C LEU A 125 7.52 -2.93 -7.56
N GLN A 126 7.54 -3.16 -6.25
CA GLN A 126 8.32 -4.21 -5.63
C GLN A 126 7.87 -5.61 -6.11
N ALA A 127 6.57 -5.86 -6.18
CA ALA A 127 6.04 -7.13 -6.65
C ALA A 127 6.36 -7.39 -8.13
N LEU A 128 6.32 -6.38 -8.98
CA LEU A 128 6.79 -6.46 -10.37
C LEU A 128 8.28 -6.84 -10.44
N PHE A 129 9.10 -6.23 -9.58
CA PHE A 129 10.53 -6.53 -9.52
C PHE A 129 10.79 -7.97 -9.05
N ASP A 130 10.13 -8.42 -8.00
CA ASP A 130 10.26 -9.77 -7.44
C ASP A 130 9.79 -10.85 -8.44
N LYS A 131 8.74 -10.55 -9.20
CA LYS A 131 8.28 -11.36 -10.35
C LYS A 131 9.25 -11.34 -11.54
N LYS A 132 10.26 -10.47 -11.51
CA LYS A 132 11.21 -10.20 -12.62
C LYS A 132 10.56 -9.56 -13.85
N ASP A 133 9.42 -8.91 -13.69
CA ASP A 133 8.83 -8.07 -14.73
C ASP A 133 9.51 -6.68 -14.72
N TYR A 134 10.76 -6.69 -15.17
CA TYR A 134 11.56 -5.45 -15.23
C TYR A 134 10.99 -4.44 -16.23
N ALA A 135 10.25 -4.88 -17.23
CA ALA A 135 9.58 -3.98 -18.17
C ALA A 135 8.44 -3.22 -17.47
N GLY A 136 7.63 -3.92 -16.66
CA GLY A 136 6.59 -3.31 -15.84
C GLY A 136 7.16 -2.33 -14.82
N VAL A 137 8.29 -2.68 -14.16
CA VAL A 137 9.01 -1.76 -13.25
C VAL A 137 9.40 -0.48 -13.99
N ILE A 138 10.08 -0.58 -15.13
CA ILE A 138 10.56 0.56 -15.91
C ILE A 138 9.40 1.46 -16.35
N ALA A 139 8.26 0.87 -16.73
CA ALA A 139 7.10 1.61 -17.20
C ALA A 139 6.38 2.40 -16.11
N SER A 140 6.44 1.95 -14.83
CA SER A 140 5.64 2.51 -13.73
C SER A 140 6.45 3.26 -12.66
N ALA A 141 7.78 3.15 -12.66
CA ALA A 141 8.60 3.66 -11.56
C ALA A 141 8.57 5.19 -11.41
N GLU A 142 8.53 5.95 -12.49
CA GLU A 142 8.49 7.42 -12.41
C GLU A 142 7.15 7.90 -11.82
N GLU A 143 6.03 7.25 -12.16
CA GLU A 143 4.74 7.53 -11.53
C GLU A 143 4.77 7.17 -10.05
N ALA A 144 5.33 6.01 -9.70
CA ALA A 144 5.50 5.58 -8.32
C ALA A 144 6.39 6.55 -7.52
N ALA A 145 7.47 7.07 -8.10
CA ALA A 145 8.34 8.05 -7.46
C ALA A 145 7.67 9.41 -7.25
N ALA A 146 6.84 9.84 -8.20
CA ALA A 146 6.16 11.14 -8.16
C ALA A 146 5.19 11.28 -6.98
N VAL A 147 4.60 10.19 -6.52
CA VAL A 147 3.65 10.20 -5.39
C VAL A 147 4.33 10.04 -4.04
N GLN A 148 5.63 9.68 -3.97
CA GLN A 148 6.36 9.57 -2.71
C GLN A 148 6.69 10.96 -2.16
N ILE A 149 6.17 11.28 -0.99
CA ILE A 149 6.44 12.55 -0.28
C ILE A 149 7.78 12.47 0.45
N ASP A 150 8.04 11.32 1.08
CA ASP A 150 9.27 11.06 1.81
C ASP A 150 10.44 10.76 0.84
N GLU A 151 11.62 11.33 1.15
CA GLU A 151 12.80 11.19 0.30
C GLU A 151 13.41 9.78 0.33
N GLU A 152 13.33 9.11 1.47
CA GLU A 152 13.78 7.73 1.61
C GLU A 152 12.89 6.78 0.79
N GLU A 153 11.56 6.93 0.90
CA GLU A 153 10.62 6.15 0.12
C GLU A 153 10.79 6.37 -1.40
N ARG A 154 11.06 7.60 -1.81
CA ARG A 154 11.37 7.93 -3.20
C ARG A 154 12.69 7.31 -3.67
N SER A 155 13.71 7.31 -2.81
CA SER A 155 15.00 6.67 -3.06
C SER A 155 14.86 5.17 -3.24
N ASP A 156 13.99 4.50 -2.46
CA ASP A 156 13.68 3.08 -2.62
C ASP A 156 13.10 2.79 -4.00
N VAL A 157 12.20 3.63 -4.50
CA VAL A 157 11.65 3.48 -5.86
C VAL A 157 12.74 3.58 -6.91
N TYR A 158 13.63 4.56 -6.82
CA TYR A 158 14.75 4.71 -7.77
C TYR A 158 15.77 3.57 -7.64
N PHE A 159 15.95 3.00 -6.46
CA PHE A 159 16.78 1.82 -6.28
C PHE A 159 16.22 0.61 -7.03
N ILE A 160 14.92 0.34 -6.91
CA ILE A 160 14.22 -0.72 -7.64
C ILE A 160 14.31 -0.50 -9.15
N LEU A 161 14.08 0.73 -9.62
CA LEU A 161 14.21 1.11 -11.03
C LEU A 161 15.62 0.86 -11.56
N GLY A 162 16.63 1.31 -10.82
CA GLY A 162 18.03 1.12 -11.20
C GLY A 162 18.45 -0.34 -11.25
N ALA A 163 17.96 -1.15 -10.31
CA ALA A 163 18.15 -2.60 -10.31
C ALA A 163 17.47 -3.26 -11.52
N ALA A 164 16.26 -2.82 -11.90
CA ALA A 164 15.57 -3.32 -13.09
C ALA A 164 16.29 -2.98 -14.38
N TYR A 165 16.80 -1.73 -14.54
CA TYR A 165 17.65 -1.35 -15.67
C TYR A 165 18.94 -2.16 -15.72
N ASN A 166 19.59 -2.39 -14.57
CA ASN A 166 20.80 -3.20 -14.49
C ASN A 166 20.54 -4.65 -14.89
N ALA A 167 19.44 -5.24 -14.43
CA ALA A 167 19.04 -6.60 -14.82
C ALA A 167 18.80 -6.75 -16.33
N ARG A 168 18.44 -5.65 -17.00
CA ARG A 168 18.27 -5.58 -18.46
C ARG A 168 19.51 -5.08 -19.21
N THR A 169 20.65 -4.97 -18.54
CA THR A 169 21.92 -4.48 -19.12
C THR A 169 21.83 -3.05 -19.71
N MET A 170 20.87 -2.25 -19.25
CA MET A 170 20.68 -0.86 -19.64
C MET A 170 21.53 0.05 -18.76
N THR A 171 22.87 -0.06 -18.91
CA THR A 171 23.86 0.53 -18.00
C THR A 171 23.72 2.04 -17.81
N PRO A 172 23.55 2.88 -18.85
CA PRO A 172 23.38 4.33 -18.65
C PRO A 172 22.16 4.68 -17.81
N GLN A 173 21.01 4.02 -18.06
CA GLN A 173 19.77 4.25 -17.33
C GLN A 173 19.87 3.73 -15.89
N ALA A 174 20.55 2.60 -15.67
CA ALA A 174 20.82 2.08 -14.33
C ALA A 174 21.64 3.07 -13.49
N ILE A 175 22.68 3.66 -14.08
CA ILE A 175 23.51 4.68 -13.42
C ILE A 175 22.67 5.92 -13.09
N ASP A 176 21.85 6.41 -14.02
CA ASP A 176 20.98 7.58 -13.79
C ASP A 176 20.01 7.32 -12.64
N ALA A 177 19.25 6.22 -12.68
CA ALA A 177 18.28 5.88 -11.64
C ALA A 177 18.95 5.68 -10.27
N LEU A 178 20.05 4.92 -10.18
CA LEU A 178 20.79 4.70 -8.93
C LEU A 178 21.42 5.98 -8.37
N SER A 179 21.76 6.93 -9.22
CA SER A 179 22.29 8.24 -8.79
C SER A 179 21.24 9.13 -8.11
N LYS A 180 19.95 8.84 -8.30
CA LYS A 180 18.81 9.50 -7.62
C LYS A 180 18.54 8.93 -6.22
N VAL A 181 19.25 7.87 -5.81
CA VAL A 181 19.13 7.28 -4.47
C VAL A 181 19.98 8.10 -3.50
N THR A 182 19.32 9.02 -2.78
CA THR A 182 19.99 10.05 -1.94
C THR A 182 19.72 9.87 -0.45
N ALA A 183 18.71 9.06 -0.07
CA ALA A 183 18.32 8.83 1.32
C ALA A 183 18.06 7.33 1.59
N GLY A 184 18.07 6.95 2.86
CA GLY A 184 17.73 5.62 3.34
C GLY A 184 18.87 4.60 3.24
N THR A 185 18.51 3.37 3.53
CA THR A 185 19.45 2.24 3.70
C THR A 185 20.11 1.80 2.38
N ASN A 186 19.50 2.12 1.24
CA ASN A 186 19.96 1.71 -0.09
C ASN A 186 21.06 2.60 -0.70
N VAL A 187 21.38 3.76 -0.09
CA VAL A 187 22.36 4.73 -0.61
C VAL A 187 23.73 4.09 -0.85
N ALA A 188 24.27 3.38 0.14
CA ALA A 188 25.60 2.77 0.01
C ALA A 188 25.64 1.69 -1.10
N ALA A 189 24.57 0.89 -1.21
CA ALA A 189 24.46 -0.14 -2.24
C ALA A 189 24.35 0.49 -3.65
N ALA A 190 23.56 1.54 -3.78
CA ALA A 190 23.40 2.28 -5.04
C ALA A 190 24.73 2.90 -5.50
N GLN A 191 25.44 3.60 -4.62
CA GLN A 191 26.74 4.21 -4.90
C GLN A 191 27.77 3.17 -5.34
N LYS A 192 27.85 2.04 -4.64
CA LYS A 192 28.75 0.92 -5.00
C LYS A 192 28.43 0.38 -6.39
N THR A 193 27.14 0.18 -6.68
CA THR A 193 26.69 -0.35 -7.98
C THR A 193 27.01 0.65 -9.10
N VAL A 194 26.78 1.94 -8.90
CA VAL A 194 27.11 3.00 -9.87
C VAL A 194 28.60 3.01 -10.18
N ALA A 195 29.47 2.94 -9.15
CA ALA A 195 30.92 2.90 -9.34
C ALA A 195 31.34 1.69 -10.18
N GLN A 196 30.79 0.53 -9.89
CA GLN A 196 31.08 -0.73 -10.58
C GLN A 196 30.63 -0.70 -12.05
N LEU A 197 29.43 -0.15 -12.31
CA LEU A 197 28.90 0.00 -13.67
C LEU A 197 29.74 0.95 -14.51
N LYS A 198 30.22 2.07 -13.94
CA LYS A 198 31.11 3.02 -14.60
C LYS A 198 32.47 2.39 -14.92
N GLU A 199 33.05 1.64 -14.00
CA GLU A 199 34.31 0.94 -14.21
C GLU A 199 34.21 -0.10 -15.34
N ASN A 200 33.15 -0.90 -15.33
CA ASN A 200 32.91 -1.92 -16.36
C ASN A 200 32.70 -1.28 -17.75
N ALA A 201 31.99 -0.18 -17.82
CA ALA A 201 31.76 0.57 -19.06
C ALA A 201 33.07 1.14 -19.60
N ALA A 202 33.95 1.65 -18.73
CA ALA A 202 35.27 2.15 -19.14
C ALA A 202 36.19 1.06 -19.72
N LYS A 203 36.17 -0.13 -19.08
CA LYS A 203 36.95 -1.30 -19.56
C LYS A 203 36.44 -1.87 -20.89
N ALA A 204 35.16 -1.76 -21.17
CA ALA A 204 34.56 -2.24 -22.44
C ALA A 204 34.87 -1.30 -23.63
N ASN A 205 35.29 -0.04 -23.36
CA ASN A 205 35.62 0.97 -24.37
C ASN A 205 37.15 1.17 -24.57
N SER A 206 37.95 0.43 -23.83
CA SER A 206 39.42 0.39 -23.95
C SER A 206 39.92 -0.87 -24.69
#